data_25dcdd22ab51ac68b043f241d707aff0
#
_entry.id   25dcdd22ab51ac68b043f241d707aff0
#
_cell.length_a   1.000
_cell.length_b   1.000
_cell.length_c   1.000
_cell.angle_alpha   90.00
_cell.angle_beta   90.00
_cell.angle_gamma   90.00
#
_symmetry.space_group_name_H-M   'P 1'
#
loop_
_entity.id
_entity.type
_entity.pdbx_description
1 polymer ?
#
loop_
_entity_poly.entity_id
_entity_poly.type
_entity_poly.pdbx_seq_one_letter_code
_entity_poly.pdbx_strand_id
1 'polypeptide(L)'
;MSPLLIKISKDFATLWTTIDPIGNVALFAGLTAGLTRAQRHWTALRGVIYATIILVAAGTVGQFVLDAIGIHMHSLKVAGGIILFLFGVQMLFGKMDAKTQHSPEEGRDLAVFPLAVPSIAGPGAMMAVIVLTDNDVYTVPERLETGVVLLVVLFVTYVLLICSDAILRVIGRQGASVLVRVMGLILCSLAVEIVLTALGVGGWTPGAPGH
;
A
#
# COMPACT_ATOMS: atom_id res chain seq x y z
N MET A 1 -10.80 14.75 20.09
CA MET A 1 -9.96 14.92 18.88
C MET A 1 -10.75 15.69 17.84
N SER A 2 -10.12 16.64 17.15
CA SER A 2 -10.81 17.35 16.06
C SER A 2 -11.15 16.36 14.92
N PRO A 3 -12.26 16.57 14.19
CA PRO A 3 -12.65 15.73 13.06
C PRO A 3 -11.51 15.56 12.03
N LEU A 4 -10.74 16.61 11.82
CA LEU A 4 -9.55 16.64 10.98
C LEU A 4 -8.48 15.62 11.43
N LEU A 5 -8.15 15.59 12.72
CA LEU A 5 -7.16 14.65 13.26
C LEU A 5 -7.61 13.19 13.09
N ILE A 6 -8.90 12.93 13.27
CA ILE A 6 -9.47 11.58 13.08
C ILE A 6 -9.31 11.15 11.63
N LYS A 7 -9.64 12.04 10.65
CA LYS A 7 -9.50 11.78 9.24
C LYS A 7 -8.04 11.50 8.85
N ILE A 8 -7.12 12.40 9.22
CA ILE A 8 -5.69 12.26 8.92
C ILE A 8 -5.12 10.96 9.49
N SER A 9 -5.51 10.60 10.73
CA SER A 9 -5.05 9.33 11.34
C SER A 9 -5.57 8.11 10.60
N LYS A 10 -6.83 8.15 10.15
CA LYS A 10 -7.44 7.07 9.35
C LYS A 10 -6.80 6.95 7.98
N ASP A 11 -6.62 8.07 7.27
CA ASP A 11 -5.96 8.12 5.97
C ASP A 11 -4.53 7.58 6.08
N PHE A 12 -3.77 8.04 7.10
CA PHE A 12 -2.43 7.56 7.36
C PHE A 12 -2.38 6.05 7.61
N ALA A 13 -3.23 5.54 8.51
CA ALA A 13 -3.27 4.11 8.82
C ALA A 13 -3.62 3.27 7.58
N THR A 14 -4.60 3.71 6.78
CA THR A 14 -5.01 3.02 5.55
C THR A 14 -3.88 3.02 4.52
N LEU A 15 -3.29 4.18 4.23
CA LEU A 15 -2.20 4.30 3.26
C LEU A 15 -0.93 3.59 3.74
N TRP A 16 -0.59 3.70 5.02
CA TRP A 16 0.54 2.99 5.61
C TRP A 16 0.41 1.48 5.43
N THR A 17 -0.77 0.94 5.73
CA THR A 17 -1.03 -0.49 5.65
C THR A 17 -1.06 -0.99 4.20
N THR A 18 -1.66 -0.22 3.28
CA THR A 18 -1.82 -0.65 1.88
C THR A 18 -0.57 -0.47 1.03
N ILE A 19 0.25 0.55 1.32
CA ILE A 19 1.57 0.77 0.70
C ILE A 19 2.61 -0.18 1.30
N ASP A 20 2.42 -0.55 2.58
CA ASP A 20 3.30 -1.46 3.34
C ASP A 20 4.79 -1.11 3.25
N PRO A 21 5.22 0.01 3.84
CA PRO A 21 6.62 0.42 3.80
C PRO A 21 7.58 -0.61 4.38
N ILE A 22 7.14 -1.38 5.39
CA ILE A 22 7.97 -2.37 6.09
C ILE A 22 8.20 -3.60 5.22
N GLY A 23 7.16 -4.13 4.57
CA GLY A 23 7.27 -5.23 3.62
C GLY A 23 8.15 -4.85 2.43
N ASN A 24 8.02 -3.61 1.96
CA ASN A 24 8.86 -3.06 0.88
C ASN A 24 10.35 -2.99 1.26
N VAL A 25 10.73 -2.77 2.53
CA VAL A 25 12.13 -2.82 2.98
C VAL A 25 12.76 -4.18 2.71
N ALA A 26 12.07 -5.27 3.07
CA ALA A 26 12.58 -6.63 2.89
C ALA A 26 12.72 -6.98 1.39
N LEU A 27 11.70 -6.63 0.60
CA LEU A 27 11.72 -6.81 -0.86
C LEU A 27 12.87 -6.02 -1.51
N PHE A 28 12.98 -4.73 -1.20
CA PHE A 28 14.00 -3.85 -1.76
C PHE A 28 15.41 -4.33 -1.44
N ALA A 29 15.67 -4.73 -0.20
CA ALA A 29 16.97 -5.26 0.19
C ALA A 29 17.32 -6.53 -0.61
N GLY A 30 16.35 -7.42 -0.85
CA GLY A 30 16.54 -8.60 -1.69
C GLY A 30 16.85 -8.25 -3.14
N LEU A 31 16.07 -7.35 -3.74
CA LEU A 31 16.21 -6.90 -5.14
C LEU A 31 17.55 -6.19 -5.40
N THR A 32 18.06 -5.46 -4.40
CA THR A 32 19.25 -4.60 -4.55
C THR A 32 20.50 -5.17 -3.92
N ALA A 33 20.52 -6.44 -3.52
CA ALA A 33 21.64 -7.07 -2.82
C ALA A 33 22.97 -7.01 -3.58
N GLY A 34 22.94 -7.01 -4.93
CA GLY A 34 24.11 -6.91 -5.80
C GLY A 34 24.47 -5.49 -6.24
N LEU A 35 23.70 -4.47 -5.83
CA LEU A 35 23.90 -3.10 -6.28
C LEU A 35 24.79 -2.30 -5.32
N THR A 36 25.54 -1.33 -5.87
CA THR A 36 26.27 -0.34 -5.08
C THR A 36 25.32 0.57 -4.32
N ARG A 37 25.80 1.25 -3.26
CA ARG A 37 24.97 2.20 -2.48
C ARG A 37 24.35 3.29 -3.38
N ALA A 38 25.10 3.84 -4.30
CA ALA A 38 24.62 4.88 -5.23
C ALA A 38 23.50 4.33 -6.12
N GLN A 39 23.66 3.14 -6.67
CA GLN A 39 22.62 2.49 -7.49
C GLN A 39 21.36 2.20 -6.68
N ARG A 40 21.48 1.73 -5.43
CA ARG A 40 20.35 1.49 -4.53
C ARG A 40 19.57 2.78 -4.24
N HIS A 41 20.26 3.87 -3.87
CA HIS A 41 19.62 5.17 -3.68
C HIS A 41 18.85 5.62 -4.92
N TRP A 42 19.47 5.48 -6.09
CA TRP A 42 18.85 5.88 -7.36
C TRP A 42 17.63 5.01 -7.70
N THR A 43 17.73 3.70 -7.48
CA THR A 43 16.61 2.76 -7.66
C THR A 43 15.46 3.07 -6.69
N ALA A 44 15.74 3.33 -5.41
CA ALA A 44 14.73 3.71 -4.43
C ALA A 44 14.01 5.01 -4.82
N LEU A 45 14.80 6.04 -5.18
CA LEU A 45 14.24 7.35 -5.57
C LEU A 45 13.34 7.22 -6.80
N ARG A 46 13.80 6.56 -7.85
CA ARG A 46 12.99 6.36 -9.07
C ARG A 46 11.76 5.52 -8.80
N GLY A 47 11.88 4.44 -8.02
CA GLY A 47 10.75 3.59 -7.64
C GLY A 47 9.67 4.36 -6.90
N VAL A 48 10.04 5.17 -5.92
CA VAL A 48 9.08 6.01 -5.18
C VAL A 48 8.49 7.11 -6.06
N ILE A 49 9.27 7.73 -6.95
CA ILE A 49 8.74 8.73 -7.90
C ILE A 49 7.70 8.09 -8.83
N TYR A 50 7.99 6.93 -9.43
CA TYR A 50 7.02 6.25 -10.28
C TYR A 50 5.76 5.84 -9.51
N ALA A 51 5.91 5.30 -8.29
CA ALA A 51 4.78 4.98 -7.43
C ALA A 51 3.96 6.22 -7.08
N THR A 52 4.60 7.36 -6.80
CA THR A 52 3.93 8.64 -6.53
C THR A 52 3.09 9.08 -7.74
N ILE A 53 3.67 9.04 -8.94
CA ILE A 53 2.94 9.42 -10.17
C ILE A 53 1.71 8.51 -10.35
N ILE A 54 1.87 7.21 -10.17
CA ILE A 54 0.78 6.24 -10.34
C ILE A 54 -0.32 6.46 -9.30
N LEU A 55 0.04 6.62 -8.02
CA LEU A 55 -0.94 6.80 -6.95
C LEU A 55 -1.65 8.15 -7.02
N VAL A 56 -0.94 9.22 -7.37
CA VAL A 56 -1.55 10.54 -7.61
C VAL A 56 -2.49 10.48 -8.83
N ALA A 57 -2.07 9.83 -9.92
CA ALA A 57 -2.95 9.62 -11.07
C ALA A 57 -4.19 8.80 -10.69
N ALA A 58 -4.05 7.73 -9.89
CA ALA A 58 -5.17 6.94 -9.40
C ALA A 58 -6.15 7.79 -8.57
N GLY A 59 -5.66 8.63 -7.65
CA GLY A 59 -6.51 9.50 -6.81
C GLY A 59 -7.17 10.67 -7.55
N THR A 60 -6.58 11.12 -8.66
CA THR A 60 -7.14 12.26 -9.42
C THR A 60 -8.04 11.84 -10.58
N VAL A 61 -7.71 10.76 -11.25
CA VAL A 61 -8.38 10.30 -12.47
C VAL A 61 -9.16 9.01 -12.25
N GLY A 62 -8.84 8.24 -11.19
CA GLY A 62 -9.38 6.91 -10.96
C GLY A 62 -10.91 6.89 -10.89
N GLN A 63 -11.53 7.80 -10.12
CA GLN A 63 -12.99 7.86 -10.03
C GLN A 63 -13.62 8.20 -11.39
N PHE A 64 -13.07 9.17 -12.12
CA PHE A 64 -13.58 9.52 -13.46
C PHE A 64 -13.56 8.32 -14.41
N VAL A 65 -12.50 7.50 -14.35
CA VAL A 65 -12.39 6.27 -15.15
C VAL A 65 -13.45 5.25 -14.74
N LEU A 66 -13.67 5.07 -13.42
CA LEU A 66 -14.71 4.16 -12.92
C LEU A 66 -16.11 4.57 -13.38
N ASP A 67 -16.43 5.86 -13.28
CA ASP A 67 -17.71 6.42 -13.70
C ASP A 67 -17.93 6.27 -15.21
N ALA A 68 -16.88 6.53 -16.00
CA ALA A 68 -16.93 6.38 -17.47
C ALA A 68 -17.19 4.94 -17.92
N ILE A 69 -16.76 3.95 -17.13
CA ILE A 69 -16.96 2.52 -17.40
C ILE A 69 -18.27 2.01 -16.75
N GLY A 70 -18.90 2.82 -15.87
CA GLY A 70 -20.10 2.43 -15.12
C GLY A 70 -19.81 1.52 -13.91
N ILE A 71 -18.61 1.58 -13.35
CA ILE A 71 -18.23 0.81 -12.16
C ILE A 71 -18.49 1.65 -10.91
N HIS A 72 -19.36 1.18 -10.04
CA HIS A 72 -19.66 1.84 -8.78
C HIS A 72 -18.51 1.71 -7.76
N MET A 73 -18.31 2.74 -6.95
CA MET A 73 -17.30 2.77 -5.88
C MET A 73 -17.41 1.57 -4.92
N HIS A 74 -18.63 1.09 -4.64
CA HIS A 74 -18.83 -0.12 -3.82
C HIS A 74 -18.20 -1.37 -4.44
N SER A 75 -18.33 -1.54 -5.77
CA SER A 75 -17.72 -2.67 -6.48
C SER A 75 -16.19 -2.60 -6.43
N LEU A 76 -15.63 -1.40 -6.56
CA LEU A 76 -14.18 -1.18 -6.39
C LEU A 76 -13.71 -1.55 -4.97
N LYS A 77 -14.44 -1.13 -3.93
CA LYS A 77 -14.13 -1.46 -2.53
C LYS A 77 -14.14 -2.97 -2.29
N VAL A 78 -15.13 -3.68 -2.83
CA VAL A 78 -15.22 -5.15 -2.69
C VAL A 78 -14.06 -5.82 -3.44
N ALA A 79 -13.83 -5.48 -4.71
CA ALA A 79 -12.77 -6.06 -5.53
C ALA A 79 -11.38 -5.77 -4.94
N GLY A 80 -11.13 -4.51 -4.57
CA GLY A 80 -9.88 -4.09 -3.96
C GLY A 80 -9.65 -4.74 -2.59
N GLY A 81 -10.69 -4.88 -1.77
CA GLY A 81 -10.62 -5.61 -0.50
C GLY A 81 -10.25 -7.08 -0.70
N ILE A 82 -10.84 -7.77 -1.69
CA ILE A 82 -10.47 -9.14 -2.03
C ILE A 82 -8.99 -9.24 -2.45
N ILE A 83 -8.52 -8.32 -3.30
CA ILE A 83 -7.11 -8.29 -3.74
C ILE A 83 -6.18 -8.04 -2.55
N LEU A 84 -6.51 -7.08 -1.67
CA LEU A 84 -5.76 -6.81 -0.44
C LEU A 84 -5.71 -8.03 0.48
N PHE A 85 -6.83 -8.73 0.63
CA PHE A 85 -6.92 -9.96 1.43
C PHE A 85 -5.97 -11.03 0.90
N LEU A 86 -6.01 -11.28 -0.41
CA LEU A 86 -5.12 -12.24 -1.06
C LEU A 86 -3.64 -11.86 -0.89
N PHE A 87 -3.33 -10.57 -0.97
CA PHE A 87 -1.97 -10.08 -0.74
C PHE A 87 -1.54 -10.27 0.71
N GLY A 88 -2.41 -9.96 1.68
CA GLY A 88 -2.16 -10.23 3.10
C GLY A 88 -1.95 -11.72 3.41
N VAL A 89 -2.76 -12.60 2.80
CA VAL A 89 -2.58 -14.06 2.91
C VAL A 89 -1.24 -14.49 2.32
N GLN A 90 -0.84 -13.93 1.19
CA GLN A 90 0.48 -14.20 0.61
C GLN A 90 1.62 -13.79 1.54
N MET A 91 1.50 -12.66 2.25
CA MET A 91 2.49 -12.23 3.25
C MET A 91 2.54 -13.16 4.46
N LEU A 92 1.40 -13.70 4.90
CA LEU A 92 1.30 -14.63 6.03
C LEU A 92 1.92 -15.99 5.74
N PHE A 93 1.62 -16.57 4.59
CA PHE A 93 1.93 -17.96 4.25
C PHE A 93 2.98 -18.10 3.15
N GLY A 94 3.26 -17.03 2.42
CA GLY A 94 4.27 -17.01 1.36
C GLY A 94 5.66 -17.30 1.93
N LYS A 95 6.41 -18.14 1.24
CA LYS A 95 7.84 -18.27 1.52
C LYS A 95 8.49 -16.97 1.06
N MET A 96 9.29 -16.35 1.93
CA MET A 96 10.17 -15.23 1.58
C MET A 96 11.36 -15.72 0.73
N ASP A 97 11.11 -16.60 -0.23
CA ASP A 97 12.13 -17.00 -1.19
C ASP A 97 12.24 -15.88 -2.23
N ALA A 98 13.19 -14.99 -2.01
CA ALA A 98 13.61 -13.99 -3.01
C ALA A 98 14.04 -14.62 -4.35
N LYS A 99 14.10 -15.94 -4.41
CA LYS A 99 14.44 -16.72 -5.61
C LYS A 99 13.27 -16.94 -6.57
N THR A 100 12.02 -16.73 -6.16
CA THR A 100 10.85 -16.98 -7.01
C THR A 100 10.34 -15.73 -7.72
N GLN A 101 10.88 -14.55 -7.40
CA GLN A 101 10.58 -13.32 -8.13
C GLN A 101 11.71 -13.05 -9.11
N HIS A 102 11.55 -13.64 -10.27
CA HIS A 102 12.23 -13.28 -11.53
C HIS A 102 13.74 -13.07 -11.42
N SER A 103 14.51 -14.01 -12.00
CA SER A 103 15.86 -13.70 -12.48
C SER A 103 15.82 -12.33 -13.15
N PRO A 104 16.79 -11.44 -12.93
CA PRO A 104 16.87 -10.18 -13.65
C PRO A 104 16.90 -10.54 -15.14
N GLU A 105 15.78 -10.43 -15.85
CA GLU A 105 15.83 -10.38 -17.29
C GLU A 105 16.66 -9.14 -17.62
N GLU A 106 17.78 -9.35 -18.28
CA GLU A 106 18.69 -8.31 -18.70
C GLU A 106 17.87 -7.21 -19.43
N GLY A 107 17.82 -6.02 -18.81
CA GLY A 107 17.12 -4.84 -19.36
C GLY A 107 15.91 -4.34 -18.57
N ARG A 108 15.38 -5.02 -17.55
CA ARG A 108 14.28 -4.50 -16.75
C ARG A 108 14.75 -3.53 -15.67
N ASP A 109 14.12 -2.36 -15.61
CA ASP A 109 14.39 -1.35 -14.60
C ASP A 109 13.75 -1.77 -13.26
N LEU A 110 14.57 -2.20 -12.30
CA LEU A 110 14.13 -2.62 -10.97
C LEU A 110 13.31 -1.54 -10.23
N ALA A 111 13.47 -0.27 -10.59
CA ALA A 111 12.72 0.81 -9.99
C ALA A 111 11.25 0.80 -10.45
N VAL A 112 10.98 0.45 -11.72
CA VAL A 112 9.61 0.36 -12.24
C VAL A 112 8.99 -0.97 -11.83
N PHE A 113 9.67 -2.07 -12.14
CA PHE A 113 9.19 -3.40 -11.85
C PHE A 113 10.32 -4.22 -11.19
N PRO A 114 10.06 -4.81 -10.02
CA PRO A 114 8.78 -4.89 -9.30
C PRO A 114 8.59 -3.82 -8.20
N LEU A 115 9.49 -2.84 -8.03
CA LEU A 115 9.48 -1.94 -6.88
C LEU A 115 8.29 -0.94 -6.92
N ALA A 116 8.17 -0.13 -7.99
CA ALA A 116 7.04 0.80 -8.06
C ALA A 116 5.73 0.03 -8.23
N VAL A 117 5.68 -0.90 -9.18
CA VAL A 117 4.50 -1.74 -9.48
C VAL A 117 4.95 -3.20 -9.50
N PRO A 118 4.32 -4.09 -8.74
CA PRO A 118 3.12 -3.88 -7.92
C PRO A 118 3.40 -3.53 -6.45
N SER A 119 4.67 -3.34 -6.04
CA SER A 119 5.01 -3.37 -4.61
C SER A 119 4.53 -2.11 -3.85
N ILE A 120 4.93 -0.91 -4.27
CA ILE A 120 4.53 0.35 -3.60
C ILE A 120 3.15 0.80 -4.10
N ALA A 121 2.98 0.92 -5.43
CA ALA A 121 1.71 1.25 -6.06
C ALA A 121 1.00 -0.03 -6.51
N GLY A 122 0.69 -0.90 -5.57
CA GLY A 122 -0.10 -2.10 -5.80
C GLY A 122 -1.58 -1.81 -5.99
N PRO A 123 -2.37 -2.79 -6.48
CA PRO A 123 -3.81 -2.61 -6.68
C PRO A 123 -4.54 -2.15 -5.42
N GLY A 124 -4.11 -2.63 -4.24
CA GLY A 124 -4.66 -2.24 -2.96
C GLY A 124 -4.37 -0.78 -2.60
N ALA A 125 -3.13 -0.31 -2.83
CA ALA A 125 -2.78 1.09 -2.60
C ALA A 125 -3.52 2.02 -3.58
N MET A 126 -3.64 1.64 -4.86
CA MET A 126 -4.43 2.38 -5.84
C MET A 126 -5.90 2.48 -5.41
N MET A 127 -6.52 1.36 -5.03
CA MET A 127 -7.90 1.35 -4.53
C MET A 127 -8.05 2.24 -3.28
N ALA A 128 -7.14 2.12 -2.32
CA ALA A 128 -7.19 2.92 -1.10
C ALA A 128 -7.15 4.43 -1.41
N VAL A 129 -6.25 4.86 -2.31
CA VAL A 129 -6.16 6.27 -2.71
C VAL A 129 -7.45 6.72 -3.41
N ILE A 130 -8.02 5.96 -4.35
CA ILE A 130 -9.27 6.30 -5.02
C ILE A 130 -10.41 6.46 -3.99
N VAL A 131 -10.53 5.52 -3.05
CA VAL A 131 -11.58 5.56 -2.00
C VAL A 131 -11.41 6.74 -1.05
N LEU A 132 -10.17 7.08 -0.67
CA LEU A 132 -9.88 8.20 0.24
C LEU A 132 -9.97 9.58 -0.44
N THR A 133 -10.01 9.61 -1.77
CA THR A 133 -10.20 10.84 -2.57
C THR A 133 -11.54 10.87 -3.30
N ASP A 134 -12.50 10.05 -2.89
CA ASP A 134 -13.86 9.96 -3.46
C ASP A 134 -14.56 11.33 -3.48
N ASN A 135 -14.93 11.79 -4.67
CA ASN A 135 -15.53 13.11 -4.91
C ASN A 135 -16.94 13.23 -4.30
N ASP A 136 -17.64 12.11 -4.14
CA ASP A 136 -19.01 12.07 -3.62
C ASP A 136 -19.02 12.13 -2.08
N VAL A 137 -17.88 11.84 -1.45
CA VAL A 137 -17.74 11.76 0.01
C VAL A 137 -16.91 12.90 0.58
N TYR A 138 -15.85 13.32 -0.13
CA TYR A 138 -14.85 14.26 0.39
C TYR A 138 -14.79 15.56 -0.41
N THR A 139 -14.70 16.67 0.30
CA THR A 139 -14.47 18.00 -0.28
C THR A 139 -13.06 18.15 -0.86
N VAL A 140 -12.86 19.13 -1.73
CA VAL A 140 -11.52 19.39 -2.33
C VAL A 140 -10.42 19.60 -1.27
N PRO A 141 -10.61 20.38 -0.18
CA PRO A 141 -9.61 20.48 0.88
C PRO A 141 -9.27 19.13 1.53
N GLU A 142 -10.28 18.32 1.84
CA GLU A 142 -10.08 17.00 2.46
C GLU A 142 -9.31 16.03 1.56
N ARG A 143 -9.49 16.11 0.24
CA ARG A 143 -8.72 15.32 -0.73
C ARG A 143 -7.27 15.79 -0.84
N LEU A 144 -7.03 17.10 -0.75
CA LEU A 144 -5.68 17.65 -0.69
C LEU A 144 -4.95 17.20 0.59
N GLU A 145 -5.64 17.14 1.74
CA GLU A 145 -5.10 16.58 2.97
C GLU A 145 -4.67 15.12 2.80
N THR A 146 -5.53 14.29 2.19
CA THR A 146 -5.20 12.90 1.85
C THR A 146 -3.98 12.85 0.93
N GLY A 147 -3.87 13.74 -0.05
CA GLY A 147 -2.70 13.86 -0.93
C GLY A 147 -1.41 14.16 -0.16
N VAL A 148 -1.47 15.07 0.82
CA VAL A 148 -0.32 15.37 1.70
C VAL A 148 0.06 14.14 2.52
N VAL A 149 -0.92 13.44 3.12
CA VAL A 149 -0.68 12.21 3.89
C VAL A 149 -0.03 11.13 3.00
N LEU A 150 -0.50 10.97 1.76
CA LEU A 150 0.09 10.06 0.77
C LEU A 150 1.57 10.39 0.54
N LEU A 151 1.89 11.67 0.30
CA LEU A 151 3.28 12.11 0.07
C LEU A 151 4.16 11.87 1.30
N VAL A 152 3.62 12.08 2.51
CA VAL A 152 4.34 11.78 3.76
C VAL A 152 4.63 10.28 3.87
N VAL A 153 3.64 9.41 3.61
CA VAL A 153 3.85 7.96 3.67
C VAL A 153 4.87 7.51 2.62
N LEU A 154 4.81 8.02 1.40
CA LEU A 154 5.77 7.72 0.33
C LEU A 154 7.18 8.23 0.66
N PHE A 155 7.30 9.41 1.27
CA PHE A 155 8.58 9.93 1.74
C PHE A 155 9.18 9.04 2.84
N VAL A 156 8.36 8.63 3.82
CA VAL A 156 8.81 7.70 4.86
C VAL A 156 9.19 6.35 4.25
N THR A 157 8.43 5.84 3.27
CA THR A 157 8.78 4.64 2.51
C THR A 157 10.16 4.78 1.87
N TYR A 158 10.43 5.90 1.18
CA TYR A 158 11.74 6.18 0.59
C TYR A 158 12.87 6.13 1.63
N VAL A 159 12.69 6.78 2.77
CA VAL A 159 13.68 6.79 3.87
C VAL A 159 13.92 5.37 4.38
N LEU A 160 12.87 4.59 4.59
CA LEU A 160 12.97 3.20 5.04
C LEU A 160 13.70 2.31 4.01
N LEU A 161 13.43 2.49 2.72
CA LEU A 161 14.15 1.77 1.65
C LEU A 161 15.64 2.06 1.69
N ILE A 162 16.05 3.32 1.83
CA ILE A 162 17.46 3.70 1.95
C ILE A 162 18.10 3.08 3.21
N CYS A 163 17.37 3.09 4.32
CA CYS A 163 17.81 2.53 5.59
C CYS A 163 17.69 0.99 5.67
N SER A 164 17.24 0.32 4.61
CA SER A 164 16.93 -1.12 4.62
C SER A 164 18.06 -2.00 5.13
N ASP A 165 19.32 -1.71 4.78
CA ASP A 165 20.48 -2.48 5.28
C ASP A 165 20.67 -2.33 6.78
N ALA A 166 20.50 -1.12 7.32
CA ALA A 166 20.61 -0.87 8.75
C ALA A 166 19.48 -1.57 9.51
N ILE A 167 18.26 -1.47 8.99
CA ILE A 167 17.07 -2.12 9.55
C ILE A 167 17.25 -3.63 9.59
N LEU A 168 17.63 -4.25 8.47
CA LEU A 168 17.83 -5.70 8.40
C LEU A 168 19.03 -6.19 9.21
N ARG A 169 20.05 -5.35 9.42
CA ARG A 169 21.18 -5.68 10.29
C ARG A 169 20.76 -5.75 11.77
N VAL A 170 19.84 -4.87 12.19
CA VAL A 170 19.34 -4.83 13.58
C VAL A 170 18.29 -5.91 13.83
N ILE A 171 17.33 -6.04 12.93
CA ILE A 171 16.16 -6.93 13.11
C ILE A 171 16.50 -8.38 12.71
N GLY A 172 17.45 -8.55 11.79
CA GLY A 172 17.79 -9.84 11.20
C GLY A 172 16.71 -10.33 10.21
N ARG A 173 17.05 -11.38 9.45
CA ARG A 173 16.13 -11.98 8.47
C ARG A 173 14.90 -12.60 9.12
N GLN A 174 15.06 -13.21 10.30
CA GLN A 174 13.93 -13.82 11.04
C GLN A 174 12.97 -12.75 11.57
N GLY A 175 13.49 -11.67 12.15
CA GLY A 175 12.67 -10.55 12.63
C GLY A 175 11.93 -9.87 11.49
N ALA A 176 12.56 -9.65 10.34
CA ALA A 176 11.89 -9.13 9.14
C ALA A 176 10.74 -10.04 8.68
N SER A 177 10.95 -11.38 8.71
CA SER A 177 9.87 -12.34 8.38
C SER A 177 8.68 -12.26 9.34
N VAL A 178 8.93 -12.09 10.63
CA VAL A 178 7.86 -11.92 11.63
C VAL A 178 7.09 -10.61 11.37
N LEU A 179 7.79 -9.50 11.13
CA LEU A 179 7.17 -8.21 10.82
C LEU A 179 6.28 -8.28 9.59
N VAL A 180 6.75 -8.88 8.49
CA VAL A 180 5.97 -9.07 7.27
C VAL A 180 4.70 -9.87 7.54
N ARG A 181 4.75 -10.93 8.36
CA ARG A 181 3.57 -11.72 8.72
C ARG A 181 2.59 -10.91 9.58
N VAL A 182 3.08 -10.13 10.55
CA VAL A 182 2.22 -9.26 11.36
C VAL A 182 1.53 -8.21 10.46
N MET A 183 2.26 -7.58 9.54
CA MET A 183 1.68 -6.65 8.57
C MET A 183 0.67 -7.34 7.66
N GLY A 184 0.94 -8.57 7.21
CA GLY A 184 0.00 -9.39 6.46
C GLY A 184 -1.31 -9.64 7.20
N LEU A 185 -1.26 -9.91 8.51
CA LEU A 185 -2.47 -10.07 9.34
C LEU A 185 -3.26 -8.76 9.43
N ILE A 186 -2.59 -7.64 9.66
CA ILE A 186 -3.22 -6.32 9.70
C ILE A 186 -3.88 -6.01 8.34
N LEU A 187 -3.18 -6.31 7.25
CA LEU A 187 -3.69 -6.11 5.89
C LEU A 187 -4.94 -6.96 5.60
N CYS A 188 -4.95 -8.23 6.00
CA CYS A 188 -6.13 -9.09 5.92
C CYS A 188 -7.32 -8.52 6.70
N SER A 189 -7.07 -8.02 7.92
CA SER A 189 -8.11 -7.45 8.76
C SER A 189 -8.69 -6.16 8.14
N LEU A 190 -7.83 -5.28 7.62
CA LEU A 190 -8.25 -4.07 6.90
C LEU A 190 -9.06 -4.41 5.64
N ALA A 191 -8.62 -5.41 4.89
CA ALA A 191 -9.29 -5.87 3.68
C ALA A 191 -10.72 -6.36 3.97
N VAL A 192 -10.90 -7.16 5.03
CA VAL A 192 -12.21 -7.63 5.48
C VAL A 192 -13.09 -6.45 5.91
N GLU A 193 -12.56 -5.48 6.67
CA GLU A 193 -13.31 -4.28 7.09
C GLU A 193 -13.79 -3.46 5.88
N ILE A 194 -12.95 -3.29 4.84
CA ILE A 194 -13.33 -2.60 3.61
C ILE A 194 -14.49 -3.33 2.90
N VAL A 195 -14.42 -4.66 2.80
CA VAL A 195 -15.47 -5.47 2.17
C VAL A 195 -16.78 -5.39 2.97
N LEU A 196 -16.73 -5.57 4.28
CA LEU A 196 -17.91 -5.50 5.15
C LEU A 196 -18.58 -4.12 5.08
N THR A 197 -17.79 -3.05 5.11
CA THR A 197 -18.28 -1.68 4.95
C THR A 197 -18.92 -1.47 3.58
N ALA A 198 -18.33 -2.00 2.50
CA ALA A 198 -18.88 -1.90 1.16
C ALA A 198 -20.21 -2.67 1.00
N LEU A 199 -20.37 -3.77 1.73
CA LEU A 199 -21.61 -4.57 1.73
C LEU A 199 -22.69 -4.02 2.70
N GLY A 200 -22.43 -2.90 3.39
CA GLY A 200 -23.36 -2.32 4.36
C GLY A 200 -23.42 -3.06 5.70
N VAL A 201 -22.51 -4.00 5.97
CA VAL A 201 -22.42 -4.78 7.21
C VAL A 201 -21.40 -4.15 8.19
N GLY A 202 -20.75 -3.04 7.77
CA GLY A 202 -19.79 -2.32 8.59
C GLY A 202 -20.43 -1.72 9.83
N GLY A 203 -19.77 -1.91 11.00
CA GLY A 203 -20.27 -1.43 12.29
C GLY A 203 -20.90 -2.52 13.17
N TRP A 204 -20.58 -3.79 12.92
CA TRP A 204 -20.97 -4.86 13.81
C TRP A 204 -20.38 -4.64 15.21
N THR A 205 -21.21 -4.13 16.12
CA THR A 205 -20.90 -4.07 17.55
C THR A 205 -21.46 -5.31 18.20
N PRO A 206 -20.66 -6.16 18.88
CA PRO A 206 -21.17 -7.30 19.64
C PRO A 206 -22.19 -6.80 20.67
N GLY A 207 -23.46 -7.19 20.52
CA GLY A 207 -24.52 -6.84 21.49
C GLY A 207 -25.47 -5.71 21.07
N ALA A 208 -25.37 -5.14 19.85
CA ALA A 208 -26.46 -4.31 19.34
C ALA A 208 -27.64 -5.20 18.95
N PRO A 209 -28.88 -4.95 19.50
CA PRO A 209 -30.06 -5.71 19.07
C PRO A 209 -30.29 -5.48 17.57
N GLY A 210 -30.41 -6.58 16.81
CA GLY A 210 -30.70 -6.53 15.40
C GLY A 210 -32.00 -5.76 15.11
N HIS A 211 -31.94 -4.82 14.19
CA HIS A 211 -33.09 -4.21 13.55
C HIS A 211 -33.52 -5.00 12.34
#